data_91e7406f4c46e873fdb812689c811c66
#
_entry.id   91e7406f4c46e873fdb812689c811c66
#
_cell.length_a   1.000
_cell.length_b   1.000
_cell.length_c   1.000
_cell.angle_alpha   90.00
_cell.angle_beta   90.00
_cell.angle_gamma   90.00
#
_symmetry.space_group_name_H-M   'P 1'
#
loop_
_entity.id
_entity.type
_entity.pdbx_description
1 polymer ?
#
loop_
_entity_poly.entity_id
_entity_poly.type
_entity_poly.pdbx_seq_one_letter_code
_entity_poly.pdbx_strand_id
1 'polypeptide(L)'
;QLRKGEVHALLGENGAGKSTLMSVLFGLYQPEAGKILKNGKEVAVRNPNDANALGIGMVHQHFKLVECFSVLDNIILGVEPNKLGFLQKAEARKKVMALSEKYGLRVDPDALISDISVGMQQRVEILKMLYRDNEILIFDEPTAVLTPQEIDELMDIMRGFKAEGKSILFITHKLNEIMAVSDRCSVLRKGRYIGTVDIKDTTKEELSKMMVGRDVQFAVDKKPCEVGKPILEVEDLVVPSKVHKNNAVRGVSFNVRAGEIVCVAGIDGNGQSELIYGITGLEKPTSGTIR
;
A
#
# COMPACT_ATOMS: atom_id res chain seq x y z
N GLN A 1 -8.82 18.68 -7.69
CA GLN A 1 -10.02 18.22 -8.39
C GLN A 1 -9.72 16.89 -9.09
N LEU A 2 -10.54 15.85 -8.85
CA LEU A 2 -10.54 14.58 -9.57
C LEU A 2 -11.51 14.66 -10.75
N ARG A 3 -11.06 14.32 -11.95
CA ARG A 3 -11.90 14.28 -13.16
C ARG A 3 -12.48 12.88 -13.34
N LYS A 4 -13.59 12.77 -14.02
CA LYS A 4 -14.19 11.46 -14.34
C LYS A 4 -13.27 10.66 -15.26
N GLY A 5 -13.01 9.40 -14.89
CA GLY A 5 -12.19 8.49 -15.70
C GLY A 5 -10.70 8.81 -15.73
N GLU A 6 -10.17 9.53 -14.72
CA GLU A 6 -8.73 9.77 -14.61
C GLU A 6 -8.11 9.01 -13.43
N VAL A 7 -6.83 8.73 -13.53
CA VAL A 7 -5.97 8.38 -12.40
C VAL A 7 -5.25 9.64 -11.94
N HIS A 8 -5.64 10.15 -10.78
CA HIS A 8 -5.07 11.35 -10.18
C HIS A 8 -4.18 10.98 -9.01
N ALA A 9 -2.88 11.24 -9.12
CA ALA A 9 -1.97 11.02 -8.01
C ALA A 9 -2.01 12.16 -6.98
N LEU A 10 -1.87 11.80 -5.71
CA LEU A 10 -1.63 12.72 -4.61
C LEU A 10 -0.25 12.42 -4.02
N LEU A 11 0.72 13.30 -4.31
CA LEU A 11 2.11 13.18 -3.92
C LEU A 11 2.40 14.08 -2.70
N GLY A 12 3.28 13.64 -1.83
CA GLY A 12 3.80 14.42 -0.70
C GLY A 12 4.64 13.54 0.21
N GLU A 13 5.51 14.17 0.99
CA GLU A 13 6.30 13.48 2.03
C GLU A 13 5.40 12.88 3.13
N ASN A 14 5.97 12.01 3.96
CA ASN A 14 5.28 11.53 5.16
C ASN A 14 4.94 12.73 6.07
N GLY A 15 3.71 12.75 6.59
CA GLY A 15 3.21 13.89 7.36
C GLY A 15 2.73 15.09 6.53
N ALA A 16 2.73 15.03 5.20
CA ALA A 16 2.21 16.12 4.35
C ALA A 16 0.69 16.29 4.41
N GLY A 17 -0.06 15.42 5.10
CA GLY A 17 -1.51 15.48 5.24
C GLY A 17 -2.30 14.68 4.22
N LYS A 18 -1.67 13.80 3.41
CA LYS A 18 -2.33 12.97 2.39
C LYS A 18 -3.42 12.08 2.99
N SER A 19 -3.05 11.20 3.93
CA SER A 19 -3.98 10.26 4.57
C SER A 19 -5.04 10.97 5.42
N THR A 20 -4.72 12.14 6.00
CA THR A 20 -5.71 12.98 6.69
C THR A 20 -6.78 13.46 5.70
N LEU A 21 -6.36 13.98 4.54
CA LEU A 21 -7.30 14.41 3.50
C LEU A 21 -8.18 13.25 3.02
N MET A 22 -7.61 12.05 2.86
CA MET A 22 -8.39 10.85 2.48
C MET A 22 -9.35 10.45 3.58
N SER A 23 -8.95 10.51 4.83
CA SER A 23 -9.82 10.23 5.97
C SER A 23 -11.02 11.18 6.03
N VAL A 24 -10.84 12.44 5.65
CA VAL A 24 -11.95 13.40 5.49
C VAL A 24 -12.85 13.01 4.32
N LEU A 25 -12.28 12.66 3.15
CA LEU A 25 -13.07 12.27 1.97
C LEU A 25 -13.85 10.96 2.19
N PHE A 26 -13.32 10.06 3.03
CA PHE A 26 -13.99 8.80 3.37
C PHE A 26 -14.87 8.89 4.65
N GLY A 27 -14.96 10.08 5.28
CA GLY A 27 -15.82 10.32 6.44
C GLY A 27 -15.32 9.77 7.77
N LEU A 28 -14.02 9.44 7.87
CA LEU A 28 -13.38 9.03 9.13
C LEU A 28 -13.09 10.24 10.03
N TYR A 29 -12.82 11.40 9.42
CA TYR A 29 -12.60 12.67 10.10
C TYR A 29 -13.54 13.74 9.53
N GLN A 30 -13.97 14.66 10.37
CA GLN A 30 -14.77 15.81 9.94
C GLN A 30 -13.85 17.01 9.72
N PRO A 31 -13.97 17.72 8.58
CA PRO A 31 -13.19 18.93 8.35
C PRO A 31 -13.73 20.08 9.23
N GLU A 32 -12.82 20.89 9.75
CA GLU A 32 -13.20 22.12 10.50
C GLU A 32 -13.81 23.17 9.57
N ALA A 33 -13.36 23.20 8.31
CA ALA A 33 -13.83 24.12 7.29
C ALA A 33 -13.60 23.55 5.89
N GLY A 34 -14.31 24.09 4.90
CA GLY A 34 -14.23 23.68 3.51
C GLY A 34 -15.48 22.96 3.04
N LYS A 35 -15.45 22.52 1.76
CA LYS A 35 -16.58 21.87 1.10
C LYS A 35 -16.11 20.70 0.28
N ILE A 36 -16.87 19.61 0.29
CA ILE A 36 -16.71 18.49 -0.61
C ILE A 36 -17.77 18.62 -1.70
N LEU A 37 -17.33 18.56 -2.96
CA LEU A 37 -18.23 18.67 -4.10
C LEU A 37 -18.15 17.37 -4.91
N LYS A 38 -19.29 16.75 -5.19
CA LYS A 38 -19.42 15.67 -6.17
C LYS A 38 -20.33 16.11 -7.34
N ASN A 39 -19.82 16.05 -8.55
CA ASN A 39 -20.51 16.52 -9.75
C ASN A 39 -21.03 17.97 -9.64
N GLY A 40 -20.22 18.85 -9.00
CA GLY A 40 -20.55 20.27 -8.80
C GLY A 40 -21.53 20.55 -7.67
N LYS A 41 -22.08 19.53 -7.01
CA LYS A 41 -22.99 19.67 -5.85
C LYS A 41 -22.26 19.43 -4.55
N GLU A 42 -22.52 20.27 -3.56
CA GLU A 42 -21.99 20.10 -2.21
C GLU A 42 -22.59 18.84 -1.58
N VAL A 43 -21.72 18.00 -1.00
CA VAL A 43 -22.09 16.77 -0.33
C VAL A 43 -21.49 16.74 1.07
N ALA A 44 -22.20 16.13 2.01
CA ALA A 44 -21.72 15.88 3.36
C ALA A 44 -21.30 14.42 3.48
N VAL A 45 -20.07 14.19 3.92
CA VAL A 45 -19.53 12.86 4.19
C VAL A 45 -19.23 12.80 5.68
N ARG A 46 -20.15 12.26 6.47
CA ARG A 46 -20.07 12.21 7.93
C ARG A 46 -19.46 10.92 8.45
N ASN A 47 -19.54 9.86 7.66
CA ASN A 47 -19.08 8.54 7.99
C ASN A 47 -18.79 7.74 6.70
N PRO A 48 -18.13 6.55 6.79
CA PRO A 48 -17.84 5.72 5.62
C PRO A 48 -19.08 5.24 4.84
N ASN A 49 -20.24 5.14 5.48
CA ASN A 49 -21.47 4.75 4.78
C ASN A 49 -21.94 5.85 3.83
N ASP A 50 -21.81 7.14 4.25
CA ASP A 50 -22.10 8.26 3.37
C ASP A 50 -21.15 8.29 2.16
N ALA A 51 -19.86 8.01 2.38
CA ALA A 51 -18.88 7.89 1.29
C ALA A 51 -19.25 6.78 0.31
N ASN A 52 -19.57 5.58 0.81
CA ASN A 52 -20.02 4.46 -0.01
C ASN A 52 -21.32 4.76 -0.77
N ALA A 53 -22.30 5.42 -0.13
CA ALA A 53 -23.54 5.85 -0.79
C ALA A 53 -23.29 6.87 -1.91
N LEU A 54 -22.21 7.64 -1.81
CA LEU A 54 -21.72 8.54 -2.86
C LEU A 54 -20.84 7.82 -3.90
N GLY A 55 -20.69 6.49 -3.82
CA GLY A 55 -19.87 5.70 -4.73
C GLY A 55 -18.36 5.93 -4.55
N ILE A 56 -17.92 6.30 -3.35
CA ILE A 56 -16.51 6.47 -2.99
C ILE A 56 -16.08 5.24 -2.19
N GLY A 57 -15.13 4.48 -2.71
CA GLY A 57 -14.49 3.34 -2.03
C GLY A 57 -13.04 3.63 -1.71
N MET A 58 -12.50 3.01 -0.66
CA MET A 58 -11.12 3.22 -0.25
C MET A 58 -10.45 1.90 0.11
N VAL A 59 -9.24 1.70 -0.41
CA VAL A 59 -8.26 0.71 0.04
C VAL A 59 -7.29 1.43 0.97
N HIS A 60 -7.24 1.00 2.21
CA HIS A 60 -6.43 1.63 3.25
C HIS A 60 -4.98 1.12 3.20
N GLN A 61 -4.04 1.94 3.67
CA GLN A 61 -2.63 1.57 3.85
C GLN A 61 -2.45 0.35 4.76
N HIS A 62 -3.24 0.27 5.84
CA HIS A 62 -3.34 -0.91 6.70
C HIS A 62 -4.70 -1.57 6.45
N PHE A 63 -4.68 -2.79 5.99
CA PHE A 63 -5.89 -3.54 5.64
C PHE A 63 -6.88 -3.58 6.78
N LYS A 64 -8.14 -3.39 6.45
CA LYS A 64 -9.27 -3.44 7.40
C LYS A 64 -10.02 -4.75 7.24
N LEU A 65 -9.26 -5.87 7.29
CA LEU A 65 -9.77 -7.23 7.21
C LEU A 65 -9.84 -7.85 8.60
N VAL A 66 -10.81 -8.72 8.80
CA VAL A 66 -11.00 -9.50 10.02
C VAL A 66 -10.30 -10.84 9.82
N GLU A 67 -9.21 -11.10 10.54
CA GLU A 67 -8.32 -12.25 10.32
C GLU A 67 -9.01 -13.61 10.47
N CYS A 68 -9.94 -13.76 11.43
CA CYS A 68 -10.67 -14.98 11.68
C CYS A 68 -11.87 -15.21 10.75
N PHE A 69 -12.12 -14.30 9.79
CA PHE A 69 -13.19 -14.44 8.80
C PHE A 69 -12.62 -14.95 7.47
N SER A 70 -13.51 -15.60 6.69
CA SER A 70 -13.18 -15.99 5.33
C SER A 70 -13.03 -14.76 4.42
N VAL A 71 -12.39 -14.95 3.27
CA VAL A 71 -12.30 -13.95 2.20
C VAL A 71 -13.70 -13.45 1.82
N LEU A 72 -14.65 -14.38 1.60
CA LEU A 72 -16.03 -14.04 1.24
C LEU A 72 -16.69 -13.19 2.34
N ASP A 73 -16.57 -13.60 3.60
CA ASP A 73 -17.21 -12.89 4.71
C ASP A 73 -16.63 -11.47 4.89
N ASN A 74 -15.34 -11.30 4.67
CA ASN A 74 -14.71 -9.97 4.68
C ASN A 74 -15.22 -9.07 3.55
N ILE A 75 -15.40 -9.59 2.34
CA ILE A 75 -15.86 -8.82 1.18
C ILE A 75 -17.28 -8.31 1.39
N ILE A 76 -18.17 -9.15 1.92
CA ILE A 76 -19.58 -8.81 2.10
C ILE A 76 -19.89 -8.09 3.42
N LEU A 77 -18.93 -8.01 4.33
CA LEU A 77 -19.11 -7.43 5.67
C LEU A 77 -19.71 -6.01 5.60
N GLY A 78 -20.85 -5.80 6.25
CA GLY A 78 -21.58 -4.53 6.27
C GLY A 78 -22.45 -4.24 5.03
N VAL A 79 -22.51 -5.18 4.07
CA VAL A 79 -23.40 -5.14 2.88
C VAL A 79 -23.92 -6.53 2.55
N GLU A 80 -24.13 -7.32 3.59
CA GLU A 80 -24.53 -8.72 3.46
C GLU A 80 -25.87 -8.84 2.75
N PRO A 81 -25.95 -9.60 1.64
CA PRO A 81 -27.23 -9.86 1.01
C PRO A 81 -28.09 -10.74 1.92
N ASN A 82 -29.26 -10.24 2.31
CA ASN A 82 -30.18 -10.99 3.14
C ASN A 82 -31.55 -11.10 2.47
N LYS A 83 -32.24 -12.21 2.74
CA LYS A 83 -33.63 -12.42 2.35
C LYS A 83 -34.38 -13.00 3.53
N LEU A 84 -35.41 -12.29 3.99
CA LEU A 84 -36.21 -12.67 5.17
C LEU A 84 -35.38 -12.94 6.44
N GLY A 85 -34.29 -12.19 6.64
CA GLY A 85 -33.35 -12.36 7.77
C GLY A 85 -32.29 -13.44 7.58
N PHE A 86 -32.30 -14.16 6.45
CA PHE A 86 -31.29 -15.18 6.14
C PHE A 86 -30.23 -14.65 5.17
N LEU A 87 -28.98 -14.85 5.52
CA LEU A 87 -27.81 -14.46 4.73
C LEU A 87 -27.72 -15.26 3.42
N GLN A 88 -27.62 -14.57 2.27
CA GLN A 88 -27.56 -15.18 0.94
C GLN A 88 -26.12 -15.32 0.44
N LYS A 89 -25.28 -16.12 1.14
CA LYS A 89 -23.86 -16.30 0.79
C LYS A 89 -23.62 -16.85 -0.62
N ALA A 90 -24.52 -17.68 -1.15
CA ALA A 90 -24.36 -18.27 -2.48
C ALA A 90 -24.41 -17.23 -3.62
N GLU A 91 -25.29 -16.22 -3.49
CA GLU A 91 -25.39 -15.12 -4.46
C GLU A 91 -24.17 -14.20 -4.36
N ALA A 92 -23.77 -13.84 -3.12
CA ALA A 92 -22.58 -13.07 -2.87
C ALA A 92 -21.33 -13.74 -3.46
N ARG A 93 -21.16 -15.05 -3.24
CA ARG A 93 -20.06 -15.84 -3.80
C ARG A 93 -20.00 -15.74 -5.31
N LYS A 94 -21.12 -15.88 -6.02
CA LYS A 94 -21.17 -15.75 -7.49
C LYS A 94 -20.69 -14.38 -7.94
N LYS A 95 -21.15 -13.30 -7.28
CA LYS A 95 -20.73 -11.94 -7.60
C LYS A 95 -19.25 -11.73 -7.34
N VAL A 96 -18.72 -12.20 -6.20
CA VAL A 96 -17.29 -12.10 -5.86
C VAL A 96 -16.43 -12.86 -6.87
N MET A 97 -16.80 -14.09 -7.24
CA MET A 97 -16.06 -14.88 -8.21
C MET A 97 -16.07 -14.25 -9.61
N ALA A 98 -17.21 -13.68 -10.04
CA ALA A 98 -17.29 -12.95 -11.30
C ALA A 98 -16.38 -11.71 -11.31
N LEU A 99 -16.30 -10.94 -10.21
CA LEU A 99 -15.37 -9.82 -10.06
C LEU A 99 -13.90 -10.28 -10.04
N SER A 100 -13.63 -11.36 -9.30
CA SER A 100 -12.29 -11.97 -9.22
C SER A 100 -11.77 -12.38 -10.60
N GLU A 101 -12.61 -13.03 -11.41
CA GLU A 101 -12.28 -13.43 -12.78
C GLU A 101 -12.11 -12.22 -13.71
N LYS A 102 -13.07 -11.30 -13.66
CA LYS A 102 -13.07 -10.10 -14.52
C LYS A 102 -11.82 -9.26 -14.38
N TYR A 103 -11.31 -9.08 -13.15
CA TYR A 103 -10.16 -8.22 -12.86
C TYR A 103 -8.86 -8.99 -12.62
N GLY A 104 -8.86 -10.33 -12.78
CA GLY A 104 -7.67 -11.14 -12.51
C GLY A 104 -7.27 -11.21 -11.03
N LEU A 105 -8.14 -10.79 -10.11
CA LEU A 105 -7.93 -10.76 -8.67
C LEU A 105 -8.25 -12.14 -8.06
N ARG A 106 -7.49 -13.16 -8.43
CA ARG A 106 -7.76 -14.55 -8.01
C ARG A 106 -7.67 -14.68 -6.48
N VAL A 107 -8.74 -15.18 -5.86
CA VAL A 107 -8.85 -15.47 -4.43
C VAL A 107 -9.62 -16.76 -4.21
N ASP A 108 -9.34 -17.45 -3.10
CA ASP A 108 -10.19 -18.52 -2.60
C ASP A 108 -11.20 -17.90 -1.61
N PRO A 109 -12.52 -17.91 -1.91
CA PRO A 109 -13.52 -17.28 -1.06
C PRO A 109 -13.66 -17.93 0.32
N ASP A 110 -13.21 -19.17 0.49
CA ASP A 110 -13.31 -19.93 1.75
C ASP A 110 -12.04 -19.84 2.61
N ALA A 111 -10.92 -19.37 2.05
CA ALA A 111 -9.69 -19.21 2.80
C ALA A 111 -9.86 -18.18 3.93
N LEU A 112 -9.25 -18.42 5.08
CA LEU A 112 -9.18 -17.44 6.16
C LEU A 112 -8.18 -16.34 5.82
N ILE A 113 -8.48 -15.12 6.26
CA ILE A 113 -7.56 -13.99 6.04
C ILE A 113 -6.22 -14.21 6.73
N SER A 114 -6.20 -14.85 7.90
CA SER A 114 -4.97 -15.21 8.61
C SER A 114 -4.02 -16.13 7.80
N ASP A 115 -4.55 -16.90 6.86
CA ASP A 115 -3.82 -17.95 6.17
C ASP A 115 -3.31 -17.52 4.78
N ILE A 116 -3.70 -16.33 4.32
CA ILE A 116 -3.32 -15.79 3.01
C ILE A 116 -2.20 -14.75 3.10
N SER A 117 -1.41 -14.63 2.03
CA SER A 117 -0.32 -13.65 1.94
C SER A 117 -0.84 -12.21 1.93
N VAL A 118 0.04 -11.27 2.24
CA VAL A 118 -0.26 -9.82 2.23
C VAL A 118 -0.75 -9.35 0.85
N GLY A 119 -0.13 -9.83 -0.24
CA GLY A 119 -0.59 -9.55 -1.61
C GLY A 119 -2.01 -10.09 -1.88
N MET A 120 -2.36 -11.25 -1.32
CA MET A 120 -3.72 -11.80 -1.41
C MET A 120 -4.71 -10.97 -0.57
N GLN A 121 -4.32 -10.51 0.63
CA GLN A 121 -5.14 -9.62 1.46
C GLN A 121 -5.46 -8.32 0.73
N GLN A 122 -4.51 -7.77 -0.01
CA GLN A 122 -4.76 -6.61 -0.86
C GLN A 122 -5.78 -6.87 -1.96
N ARG A 123 -5.71 -8.01 -2.64
CA ARG A 123 -6.72 -8.41 -3.63
C ARG A 123 -8.12 -8.49 -3.00
N VAL A 124 -8.21 -8.98 -1.76
CA VAL A 124 -9.47 -9.02 -1.00
C VAL A 124 -10.00 -7.61 -0.70
N GLU A 125 -9.15 -6.66 -0.28
CA GLU A 125 -9.55 -5.27 -0.06
C GLU A 125 -10.04 -4.59 -1.36
N ILE A 126 -9.38 -4.86 -2.49
CA ILE A 126 -9.83 -4.35 -3.80
C ILE A 126 -11.19 -4.96 -4.17
N LEU A 127 -11.35 -6.29 -4.02
CA LEU A 127 -12.64 -6.96 -4.29
C LEU A 127 -13.75 -6.45 -3.39
N LYS A 128 -13.48 -6.19 -2.10
CA LYS A 128 -14.42 -5.60 -1.14
C LYS A 128 -14.90 -4.21 -1.62
N MET A 129 -14.00 -3.38 -2.12
CA MET A 129 -14.34 -2.09 -2.70
C MET A 129 -15.16 -2.24 -4.00
N LEU A 130 -14.80 -3.17 -4.88
CA LEU A 130 -15.49 -3.42 -6.14
C LEU A 130 -16.88 -4.05 -5.93
N TYR A 131 -17.05 -4.90 -4.91
CA TYR A 131 -18.33 -5.53 -4.58
C TYR A 131 -19.42 -4.50 -4.27
N ARG A 132 -19.03 -3.31 -3.77
CA ARG A 132 -19.90 -2.17 -3.45
C ARG A 132 -20.21 -1.27 -4.65
N ASP A 133 -19.67 -1.61 -5.84
CA ASP A 133 -19.88 -0.89 -7.10
C ASP A 133 -19.49 0.61 -7.06
N ASN A 134 -18.40 0.93 -6.36
CA ASN A 134 -17.91 2.29 -6.25
C ASN A 134 -17.39 2.83 -7.60
N GLU A 135 -17.65 4.13 -7.86
CA GLU A 135 -17.20 4.86 -9.06
C GLU A 135 -15.86 5.57 -8.86
N ILE A 136 -15.61 6.02 -7.62
CA ILE A 136 -14.40 6.72 -7.20
C ILE A 136 -13.64 5.80 -6.28
N LEU A 137 -12.43 5.45 -6.67
CA LEU A 137 -11.59 4.48 -5.98
C LEU A 137 -10.39 5.20 -5.39
N ILE A 138 -10.24 5.15 -4.06
CA ILE A 138 -9.10 5.74 -3.35
C ILE A 138 -8.14 4.60 -2.97
N PHE A 139 -6.88 4.74 -3.35
CA PHE A 139 -5.79 3.85 -2.97
C PHE A 139 -4.77 4.62 -2.12
N ASP A 140 -4.68 4.31 -0.82
CA ASP A 140 -3.75 4.96 0.10
C ASP A 140 -2.51 4.09 0.33
N GLU A 141 -1.41 4.45 -0.34
CA GLU A 141 -0.11 3.76 -0.32
C GLU A 141 -0.21 2.23 -0.54
N PRO A 142 -0.91 1.76 -1.58
CA PRO A 142 -1.25 0.35 -1.73
C PRO A 142 -0.05 -0.55 -2.05
N THR A 143 1.10 0.03 -2.36
CA THR A 143 2.30 -0.70 -2.81
C THR A 143 3.37 -0.86 -1.73
N ALA A 144 3.07 -0.45 -0.48
CA ALA A 144 4.07 -0.39 0.59
C ALA A 144 4.68 -1.77 0.94
N VAL A 145 3.90 -2.83 0.81
CA VAL A 145 4.25 -4.21 1.21
C VAL A 145 4.27 -5.20 0.06
N LEU A 146 4.16 -4.71 -1.18
CA LEU A 146 4.10 -5.54 -2.38
C LEU A 146 5.48 -5.79 -2.99
N THR A 147 5.63 -6.94 -3.61
CA THR A 147 6.75 -7.26 -4.50
C THR A 147 6.67 -6.44 -5.80
N PRO A 148 7.78 -6.24 -6.53
CA PRO A 148 7.76 -5.54 -7.82
C PRO A 148 6.74 -6.10 -8.81
N GLN A 149 6.60 -7.42 -8.88
CA GLN A 149 5.63 -8.09 -9.77
C GLN A 149 4.17 -7.75 -9.37
N GLU A 150 3.86 -7.77 -8.07
CA GLU A 150 2.53 -7.42 -7.57
C GLU A 150 2.23 -5.93 -7.78
N ILE A 151 3.25 -5.05 -7.76
CA ILE A 151 3.09 -3.63 -8.09
C ILE A 151 2.69 -3.48 -9.56
N ASP A 152 3.38 -4.17 -10.47
CA ASP A 152 3.05 -4.12 -11.90
C ASP A 152 1.63 -4.63 -12.17
N GLU A 153 1.22 -5.74 -11.53
CA GLU A 153 -0.16 -6.25 -11.60
C GLU A 153 -1.18 -5.21 -11.10
N LEU A 154 -0.89 -4.54 -9.99
CA LEU A 154 -1.78 -3.49 -9.45
C LEU A 154 -1.90 -2.30 -10.41
N MET A 155 -0.79 -1.88 -11.05
CA MET A 155 -0.82 -0.80 -12.03
C MET A 155 -1.69 -1.18 -13.25
N ASP A 156 -1.63 -2.44 -13.70
CA ASP A 156 -2.47 -2.93 -14.79
C ASP A 156 -3.96 -2.97 -14.40
N ILE A 157 -4.27 -3.40 -13.20
CA ILE A 157 -5.63 -3.38 -12.64
C ILE A 157 -6.17 -1.94 -12.61
N MET A 158 -5.38 -0.97 -12.17
CA MET A 158 -5.78 0.45 -12.15
C MET A 158 -6.03 1.00 -13.55
N ARG A 159 -5.20 0.61 -14.54
CA ARG A 159 -5.45 0.95 -15.97
C ARG A 159 -6.76 0.35 -16.46
N GLY A 160 -7.08 -0.88 -16.07
CA GLY A 160 -8.35 -1.54 -16.34
C GLY A 160 -9.54 -0.78 -15.77
N PHE A 161 -9.48 -0.36 -14.51
CA PHE A 161 -10.53 0.44 -13.88
C PHE A 161 -10.75 1.78 -14.60
N LYS A 162 -9.66 2.45 -14.96
CA LYS A 162 -9.73 3.69 -15.75
C LYS A 162 -10.41 3.46 -17.10
N ALA A 163 -10.07 2.39 -17.81
CA ALA A 163 -10.68 2.04 -19.10
C ALA A 163 -12.19 1.79 -18.97
N GLU A 164 -12.66 1.32 -17.82
CA GLU A 164 -14.09 1.19 -17.50
C GLU A 164 -14.75 2.51 -17.05
N GLY A 165 -14.02 3.62 -17.05
CA GLY A 165 -14.53 4.94 -16.67
C GLY A 165 -14.57 5.20 -15.17
N LYS A 166 -13.98 4.36 -14.33
CA LYS A 166 -13.79 4.63 -12.91
C LYS A 166 -12.75 5.73 -12.71
N SER A 167 -12.92 6.53 -11.67
CA SER A 167 -11.98 7.60 -11.30
C SER A 167 -11.15 7.15 -10.12
N ILE A 168 -9.83 7.32 -10.19
CA ILE A 168 -8.91 6.80 -9.20
C ILE A 168 -8.15 7.95 -8.55
N LEU A 169 -8.14 8.00 -7.22
CA LEU A 169 -7.27 8.84 -6.43
C LEU A 169 -6.19 7.96 -5.82
N PHE A 170 -4.96 8.11 -6.31
CA PHE A 170 -3.82 7.26 -5.98
C PHE A 170 -2.81 8.01 -5.11
N ILE A 171 -2.65 7.57 -3.88
CA ILE A 171 -1.71 8.18 -2.93
C ILE A 171 -0.46 7.33 -2.86
N THR A 172 0.66 7.92 -3.17
CA THR A 172 1.99 7.29 -3.05
C THR A 172 3.06 8.37 -2.90
N HIS A 173 4.21 8.00 -2.37
CA HIS A 173 5.42 8.81 -2.38
C HIS A 173 6.45 8.30 -3.40
N LYS A 174 6.12 7.24 -4.15
CA LYS A 174 6.99 6.59 -5.13
C LYS A 174 6.77 7.19 -6.52
N LEU A 175 7.69 8.01 -6.97
CA LEU A 175 7.59 8.74 -8.25
C LEU A 175 7.45 7.82 -9.47
N ASN A 176 8.10 6.63 -9.44
CA ASN A 176 8.00 5.67 -10.54
C ASN A 176 6.56 5.19 -10.77
N GLU A 177 5.82 4.94 -9.70
CA GLU A 177 4.44 4.50 -9.76
C GLU A 177 3.53 5.60 -10.31
N ILE A 178 3.74 6.85 -9.87
CA ILE A 178 3.00 8.01 -10.37
C ILE A 178 3.19 8.17 -11.88
N MET A 179 4.45 8.12 -12.34
CA MET A 179 4.78 8.25 -13.77
C MET A 179 4.23 7.11 -14.62
N ALA A 180 4.04 5.92 -14.01
CA ALA A 180 3.58 4.73 -14.72
C ALA A 180 2.07 4.69 -14.99
N VAL A 181 1.23 5.26 -14.10
CA VAL A 181 -0.21 5.03 -14.14
C VAL A 181 -1.06 6.30 -14.10
N SER A 182 -0.53 7.42 -13.60
CA SER A 182 -1.32 8.61 -13.36
C SER A 182 -1.43 9.51 -14.58
N ASP A 183 -2.55 10.24 -14.69
CA ASP A 183 -2.73 11.30 -15.70
C ASP A 183 -2.24 12.64 -15.20
N ARG A 184 -2.58 12.95 -13.95
CA ARG A 184 -2.18 14.18 -13.27
C ARG A 184 -1.70 13.88 -11.85
N CYS A 185 -0.90 14.78 -11.32
CA CYS A 185 -0.41 14.70 -9.96
C CYS A 185 -0.63 16.01 -9.22
N SER A 186 -1.29 15.96 -8.07
CA SER A 186 -1.33 17.06 -7.10
C SER A 186 -0.31 16.85 -6.02
N VAL A 187 0.39 17.91 -5.64
CA VAL A 187 1.44 17.85 -4.62
C VAL A 187 0.99 18.55 -3.35
N LEU A 188 1.10 17.83 -2.23
CA LEU A 188 0.95 18.37 -0.88
C LEU A 188 2.31 18.47 -0.19
N ARG A 189 2.54 19.57 0.52
CA ARG A 189 3.73 19.79 1.33
C ARG A 189 3.37 20.51 2.63
N LYS A 190 3.67 19.88 3.78
CA LYS A 190 3.38 20.42 5.13
C LYS A 190 1.94 20.92 5.27
N GLY A 191 0.97 20.10 4.84
CA GLY A 191 -0.46 20.42 4.91
C GLY A 191 -0.96 21.43 3.86
N ARG A 192 -0.11 21.90 2.95
CA ARG A 192 -0.48 22.88 1.93
C ARG A 192 -0.49 22.28 0.55
N TYR A 193 -1.46 22.68 -0.26
CA TYR A 193 -1.49 22.39 -1.68
C TYR A 193 -0.45 23.26 -2.41
N ILE A 194 0.43 22.61 -3.17
CA ILE A 194 1.52 23.27 -3.91
C ILE A 194 1.12 23.51 -5.38
N GLY A 195 0.47 22.54 -6.00
CA GLY A 195 0.07 22.60 -7.40
C GLY A 195 -0.39 21.27 -7.95
N THR A 196 -0.90 21.30 -9.17
CA THR A 196 -1.23 20.11 -9.95
C THR A 196 -0.55 20.20 -11.32
N VAL A 197 0.06 19.11 -11.76
CA VAL A 197 0.73 18.99 -13.05
C VAL A 197 0.17 17.80 -13.84
N ASP A 198 0.16 17.88 -15.15
CA ASP A 198 -0.09 16.75 -16.03
C ASP A 198 1.17 15.89 -16.12
N ILE A 199 1.03 14.56 -15.96
CA ILE A 199 2.18 13.65 -15.92
C ILE A 199 2.98 13.65 -17.23
N LYS A 200 2.30 13.80 -18.36
CA LYS A 200 2.93 13.88 -19.68
C LYS A 200 3.83 15.09 -19.87
N ASP A 201 3.64 16.15 -19.08
CA ASP A 201 4.33 17.45 -19.21
C ASP A 201 5.30 17.71 -18.06
N THR A 202 5.58 16.73 -17.18
CA THR A 202 6.45 16.87 -16.02
C THR A 202 7.51 15.77 -15.94
N THR A 203 8.48 15.95 -15.05
CA THR A 203 9.55 14.98 -14.79
C THR A 203 9.58 14.56 -13.31
N LYS A 204 10.32 13.46 -13.01
CA LYS A 204 10.52 13.03 -11.61
C LYS A 204 11.23 14.08 -10.78
N GLU A 205 12.17 14.79 -11.39
CA GLU A 205 12.95 15.87 -10.79
C GLU A 205 12.04 17.03 -10.38
N GLU A 206 11.13 17.42 -11.27
CA GLU A 206 10.17 18.48 -11.00
C GLU A 206 9.18 18.10 -9.90
N LEU A 207 8.60 16.91 -9.96
CA LEU A 207 7.73 16.38 -8.90
C LEU A 207 8.45 16.32 -7.55
N SER A 208 9.70 15.85 -7.54
CA SER A 208 10.53 15.82 -6.33
C SER A 208 10.78 17.21 -5.77
N LYS A 209 11.12 18.18 -6.63
CA LYS A 209 11.30 19.58 -6.24
C LYS A 209 10.04 20.19 -5.64
N MET A 210 8.87 19.92 -6.25
CA MET A 210 7.59 20.36 -5.70
C MET A 210 7.31 19.74 -4.32
N MET A 211 7.61 18.44 -4.15
CA MET A 211 7.39 17.68 -2.92
C MET A 211 8.27 18.18 -1.78
N VAL A 212 9.58 18.31 -2.01
CA VAL A 212 10.57 18.65 -0.96
C VAL A 212 10.74 20.17 -0.82
N GLY A 213 10.54 20.93 -1.90
CA GLY A 213 10.69 22.40 -1.93
C GLY A 213 12.09 22.92 -2.17
N ARG A 214 13.01 22.03 -2.55
CA ARG A 214 14.39 22.34 -2.98
C ARG A 214 14.80 21.36 -4.08
N ASP A 215 15.85 21.69 -4.79
CA ASP A 215 16.43 20.75 -5.76
C ASP A 215 16.93 19.50 -5.02
N VAL A 216 16.54 18.33 -5.53
CA VAL A 216 16.93 17.04 -4.99
C VAL A 216 17.93 16.40 -5.96
N GLN A 217 19.12 16.10 -5.48
CA GLN A 217 20.07 15.29 -6.21
C GLN A 217 19.74 13.82 -5.98
N PHE A 218 19.37 13.10 -7.05
CA PHE A 218 19.11 11.65 -6.99
C PHE A 218 20.39 10.82 -6.97
N ALA A 219 21.51 11.41 -7.38
CA ALA A 219 22.83 10.78 -7.32
C ALA A 219 23.57 11.25 -6.07
N VAL A 220 24.04 10.30 -5.28
CA VAL A 220 24.96 10.57 -4.17
C VAL A 220 26.39 10.61 -4.75
N ASP A 221 27.05 11.74 -4.66
CA ASP A 221 28.48 11.84 -4.96
C ASP A 221 29.28 11.15 -3.84
N LYS A 222 29.44 9.84 -4.02
CA LYS A 222 30.15 8.99 -3.07
C LYS A 222 31.65 9.03 -3.38
N LYS A 223 32.42 9.66 -2.52
CA LYS A 223 33.89 9.61 -2.61
C LYS A 223 34.36 8.15 -2.40
N PRO A 224 35.38 7.71 -3.15
CA PRO A 224 36.02 6.43 -2.85
C PRO A 224 36.45 6.38 -1.39
N CYS A 225 36.07 5.31 -0.70
CA CYS A 225 36.48 5.07 0.68
C CYS A 225 37.43 3.87 0.69
N GLU A 226 38.60 4.04 1.36
CA GLU A 226 39.48 2.91 1.61
C GLU A 226 38.83 2.00 2.69
N VAL A 227 38.53 0.77 2.28
CA VAL A 227 37.91 -0.22 3.15
C VAL A 227 38.96 -0.78 4.08
N GLY A 228 38.75 -0.61 5.40
CA GLY A 228 39.67 -1.04 6.43
C GLY A 228 39.51 -2.51 6.85
N LYS A 229 39.93 -2.82 8.10
CA LYS A 229 39.80 -4.16 8.70
C LYS A 229 38.33 -4.45 9.03
N PRO A 230 37.93 -5.74 9.11
CA PRO A 230 36.62 -6.13 9.64
C PRO A 230 36.43 -5.56 11.06
N ILE A 231 35.24 -5.00 11.31
CA ILE A 231 34.82 -4.45 12.62
C ILE A 231 33.59 -5.18 13.17
N LEU A 232 32.90 -5.94 12.31
CA LEU A 232 31.87 -6.88 12.68
C LEU A 232 32.05 -8.14 11.84
N GLU A 233 32.12 -9.28 12.49
CA GLU A 233 32.17 -10.59 11.86
C GLU A 233 31.04 -11.45 12.39
N VAL A 234 30.21 -11.96 11.50
CA VAL A 234 29.09 -12.86 11.80
C VAL A 234 29.36 -14.18 11.08
N GLU A 235 29.42 -15.27 11.82
CA GLU A 235 29.74 -16.61 11.32
C GLU A 235 28.62 -17.59 11.70
N ASP A 236 28.03 -18.25 10.70
CA ASP A 236 27.02 -19.31 10.78
C ASP A 236 25.88 -19.00 11.77
N LEU A 237 25.42 -17.74 11.79
CA LEU A 237 24.41 -17.27 12.72
C LEU A 237 23.05 -17.92 12.45
N VAL A 238 22.48 -18.53 13.48
CA VAL A 238 21.15 -19.12 13.46
C VAL A 238 20.28 -18.44 14.53
N VAL A 239 19.14 -17.87 14.11
CA VAL A 239 18.19 -17.20 15.01
C VAL A 239 16.80 -17.82 14.83
N PRO A 240 16.13 -18.19 15.95
CA PRO A 240 14.79 -18.78 15.86
C PRO A 240 13.74 -17.76 15.40
N SER A 241 12.67 -18.25 14.78
CA SER A 241 11.49 -17.43 14.51
C SER A 241 10.58 -17.41 15.74
N LYS A 242 9.97 -16.25 16.03
CA LYS A 242 8.91 -16.12 17.06
C LYS A 242 7.53 -16.55 16.53
N VAL A 243 7.35 -16.58 15.23
CA VAL A 243 6.07 -16.84 14.58
C VAL A 243 5.98 -18.28 14.07
N HIS A 244 7.10 -18.83 13.60
CA HIS A 244 7.16 -20.16 12.99
C HIS A 244 8.03 -21.11 13.82
N LYS A 245 7.75 -22.42 13.73
CA LYS A 245 8.54 -23.46 14.41
C LYS A 245 9.99 -23.63 13.87
N ASN A 246 10.28 -23.01 12.72
CA ASN A 246 11.58 -23.08 12.06
C ASN A 246 12.44 -21.86 12.40
N ASN A 247 13.77 -21.99 12.25
CA ASN A 247 14.67 -20.84 12.37
C ASN A 247 14.42 -19.85 11.24
N ALA A 248 14.34 -18.57 11.58
CA ALA A 248 14.21 -17.47 10.62
C ALA A 248 15.55 -17.21 9.92
N VAL A 249 16.66 -17.24 10.68
CA VAL A 249 18.02 -17.12 10.17
C VAL A 249 18.69 -18.50 10.23
N ARG A 250 19.29 -18.93 9.12
CA ARG A 250 19.76 -20.32 8.94
C ARG A 250 21.21 -20.37 8.48
N GLY A 251 22.15 -20.02 9.36
CA GLY A 251 23.57 -20.08 9.05
C GLY A 251 24.04 -18.92 8.18
N VAL A 252 23.73 -17.68 8.57
CA VAL A 252 24.15 -16.48 7.84
C VAL A 252 25.55 -16.06 8.28
N SER A 253 26.44 -15.86 7.30
CA SER A 253 27.81 -15.37 7.53
C SER A 253 28.09 -14.15 6.67
N PHE A 254 28.64 -13.10 7.25
CA PHE A 254 29.12 -11.89 6.59
C PHE A 254 30.04 -11.10 7.49
N ASN A 255 30.74 -10.12 6.94
CA ASN A 255 31.50 -9.15 7.72
C ASN A 255 31.20 -7.72 7.28
N VAL A 256 31.47 -6.77 8.15
CA VAL A 256 31.43 -5.33 7.87
C VAL A 256 32.79 -4.76 8.21
N ARG A 257 33.40 -4.04 7.28
CA ARG A 257 34.73 -3.45 7.44
C ARG A 257 34.63 -1.96 7.81
N ALA A 258 35.67 -1.43 8.39
CA ALA A 258 35.77 -0.01 8.68
C ALA A 258 35.61 0.83 7.38
N GLY A 259 34.73 1.83 7.40
CA GLY A 259 34.42 2.67 6.24
C GLY A 259 33.51 2.02 5.18
N GLU A 260 33.01 0.80 5.40
CA GLU A 260 32.12 0.08 4.52
C GLU A 260 30.65 0.28 4.93
N ILE A 261 29.76 0.32 3.92
CA ILE A 261 28.32 0.23 4.11
C ILE A 261 27.84 -1.08 3.51
N VAL A 262 27.40 -2.01 4.35
CA VAL A 262 26.81 -3.29 3.93
C VAL A 262 25.29 -3.17 3.98
N CYS A 263 24.62 -3.53 2.89
CA CYS A 263 23.17 -3.53 2.78
C CYS A 263 22.63 -4.95 2.92
N VAL A 264 21.70 -5.16 3.83
CA VAL A 264 20.92 -6.40 3.94
C VAL A 264 19.59 -6.19 3.22
N ALA A 265 19.41 -6.88 2.08
CA ALA A 265 18.21 -6.78 1.26
C ALA A 265 17.38 -8.06 1.36
N GLY A 266 16.06 -7.91 1.26
CA GLY A 266 15.11 -9.02 1.23
C GLY A 266 13.67 -8.52 1.23
N ILE A 267 12.73 -9.40 0.90
CA ILE A 267 11.30 -9.13 1.06
C ILE A 267 10.89 -9.38 2.52
N ASP A 268 9.75 -8.84 2.91
CA ASP A 268 9.20 -9.03 4.26
C ASP A 268 9.04 -10.53 4.59
N GLY A 269 9.35 -10.90 5.84
CA GLY A 269 9.31 -12.30 6.29
C GLY A 269 10.55 -13.15 5.97
N ASN A 270 11.59 -12.60 5.33
CA ASN A 270 12.83 -13.34 5.03
C ASN A 270 13.85 -13.40 6.19
N GLY A 271 13.50 -12.92 7.38
CA GLY A 271 14.34 -13.04 8.57
C GLY A 271 15.29 -11.87 8.81
N GLN A 272 15.16 -10.74 8.11
CA GLN A 272 16.01 -9.56 8.31
C GLN A 272 15.87 -9.00 9.73
N SER A 273 14.65 -8.96 10.26
CA SER A 273 14.39 -8.49 11.62
C SER A 273 15.05 -9.40 12.66
N GLU A 274 14.91 -10.71 12.50
CA GLU A 274 15.52 -11.71 13.38
C GLU A 274 17.05 -11.67 13.30
N LEU A 275 17.61 -11.45 12.11
CA LEU A 275 19.05 -11.26 11.93
C LEU A 275 19.55 -10.06 12.74
N ILE A 276 18.88 -8.91 12.62
CA ILE A 276 19.23 -7.70 13.37
C ILE A 276 19.05 -7.93 14.89
N TYR A 277 17.97 -8.58 15.30
CA TYR A 277 17.74 -8.89 16.73
C TYR A 277 18.81 -9.83 17.30
N GLY A 278 19.25 -10.81 16.50
CA GLY A 278 20.35 -11.69 16.87
C GLY A 278 21.69 -10.93 17.03
N ILE A 279 22.02 -10.06 16.08
CA ILE A 279 23.25 -9.26 16.11
C ILE A 279 23.26 -8.26 17.27
N THR A 280 22.11 -7.61 17.53
CA THR A 280 22.00 -6.59 18.59
C THR A 280 21.73 -7.17 19.98
N GLY A 281 21.58 -8.49 20.11
CA GLY A 281 21.33 -9.16 21.38
C GLY A 281 19.88 -9.05 21.88
N LEU A 282 18.94 -8.57 21.08
CA LEU A 282 17.51 -8.54 21.39
C LEU A 282 16.87 -9.94 21.31
N GLU A 283 17.46 -10.83 20.51
CA GLU A 283 17.12 -12.24 20.44
C GLU A 283 18.36 -13.09 20.59
N LYS A 284 18.27 -14.18 21.38
CA LYS A 284 19.41 -15.07 21.60
C LYS A 284 19.61 -16.00 20.41
N PRO A 285 20.74 -15.97 19.69
CA PRO A 285 21.04 -16.94 18.65
C PRO A 285 21.07 -18.36 19.19
N THR A 286 20.64 -19.32 18.38
CA THR A 286 20.72 -20.74 18.71
C THR A 286 22.12 -21.29 18.47
N SER A 287 22.81 -20.76 17.45
CA SER A 287 24.21 -21.08 17.12
C SER A 287 24.83 -19.96 16.29
N GLY A 288 26.14 -20.04 16.05
CA GLY A 288 26.94 -19.06 15.34
C GLY A 288 27.74 -18.16 16.27
N THR A 289 28.58 -17.32 15.68
CA THR A 289 29.50 -16.43 16.41
C THR A 289 29.36 -15.00 15.89
N ILE A 290 29.40 -14.04 16.81
CA ILE A 290 29.43 -12.60 16.48
C ILE A 290 30.66 -12.02 17.18
N ARG A 291 31.53 -11.35 16.44
CA ARG A 291 32.75 -10.69 16.92
C ARG A 291 32.80 -9.25 16.45
#